data_73cc2b10d4b358c5efdf4e27194b9592
#
_entry.id   73cc2b10d4b358c5efdf4e27194b9592
#
_cell.length_a   1.000
_cell.length_b   1.000
_cell.length_c   1.000
_cell.angle_alpha   90.00
_cell.angle_beta   90.00
_cell.angle_gamma   90.00
#
_symmetry.space_group_name_H-M   'P 1'
#
loop_
_entity.id
_entity.type
_entity.pdbx_description
1 polymer ?
#
loop_
_entity_poly.entity_id
_entity_poly.type
_entity_poly.pdbx_seq_one_letter_code
_entity_poly.pdbx_strand_id
1 'polypeptide(L)'
;MENFNMVQKTIDILDYLSAHRKGASLSTIARELQFPKTTVYDILKTLMMNDFIQYVKPEKKTYCIGARMYAIGFAYLESSIFFQAAKPYLILLADKYEKTTFLSKRHHDRAVCVYKYASPHAKAPTGNIGDQKRLHSTAIGKCYLAFDPDAASLIETIDLPAMTPHTITDRKKLKKHLAELKAAGYSWEHRESHPRMACLAAPVFAQGGAMAGTISMTGWYHENDDFAAQGNEIAQLAKLITVRLDQNK
;
A
#
# COMPACT_ATOMS: atom_id res chain seq x y z
N MET A 1 31.93 7.73 6.09
CA MET A 1 30.98 6.65 5.66
C MET A 1 30.29 5.93 6.83
N GLU A 2 30.75 5.99 8.07
CA GLU A 2 30.12 5.30 9.22
C GLU A 2 28.78 5.89 9.68
N ASN A 3 28.57 7.19 9.54
CA ASN A 3 27.31 7.85 9.98
C ASN A 3 26.08 7.49 9.12
N PHE A 4 26.27 7.16 7.84
CA PHE A 4 25.18 6.66 6.97
C PHE A 4 24.64 5.32 7.46
N ASN A 5 25.47 4.51 8.07
CA ASN A 5 25.13 3.18 8.57
C ASN A 5 24.16 3.23 9.77
N MET A 6 24.26 4.22 10.69
CA MET A 6 23.39 4.31 11.87
C MET A 6 21.96 4.73 11.50
N VAL A 7 21.80 5.70 10.58
CA VAL A 7 20.49 6.14 10.10
C VAL A 7 19.80 4.99 9.36
N GLN A 8 20.51 4.27 8.47
CA GLN A 8 19.93 3.12 7.76
C GLN A 8 19.51 2.02 8.73
N LYS A 9 20.34 1.68 9.73
CA LYS A 9 19.97 0.70 10.75
C LYS A 9 18.75 1.12 11.57
N THR A 10 18.58 2.42 11.81
CA THR A 10 17.39 2.94 12.49
C THR A 10 16.14 2.74 11.64
N ILE A 11 16.22 3.03 10.33
CA ILE A 11 15.13 2.78 9.37
C ILE A 11 14.79 1.29 9.32
N ASP A 12 15.78 0.41 9.17
CA ASP A 12 15.60 -1.04 9.11
C ASP A 12 14.90 -1.59 10.38
N ILE A 13 15.24 -1.06 11.56
CA ILE A 13 14.58 -1.42 12.83
C ILE A 13 13.13 -0.95 12.85
N LEU A 14 12.83 0.27 12.38
CA LEU A 14 11.47 0.77 12.31
C LEU A 14 10.63 -0.03 11.31
N ASP A 15 11.17 -0.36 10.15
CA ASP A 15 10.52 -1.21 9.14
C ASP A 15 10.26 -2.62 9.68
N TYR A 16 11.25 -3.20 10.36
CA TYR A 16 11.08 -4.49 11.03
C TYR A 16 9.93 -4.46 12.04
N LEU A 17 9.89 -3.45 12.92
CA LEU A 17 8.84 -3.31 13.94
C LEU A 17 7.46 -3.04 13.30
N SER A 18 7.39 -2.30 12.20
CA SER A 18 6.14 -2.04 11.48
C SER A 18 5.52 -3.32 10.91
N ALA A 19 6.34 -4.25 10.43
CA ALA A 19 5.93 -5.56 9.94
C ALA A 19 5.55 -6.54 11.08
N HIS A 20 6.14 -6.36 12.27
CA HIS A 20 5.96 -7.23 13.44
C HIS A 20 5.05 -6.58 14.49
N ARG A 21 3.76 -6.42 14.17
CA ARG A 21 2.76 -5.70 14.99
C ARG A 21 2.59 -6.24 16.42
N LYS A 22 2.95 -7.50 16.68
CA LYS A 22 2.96 -8.09 18.03
C LYS A 22 4.18 -7.68 18.85
N GLY A 23 5.08 -6.90 18.23
CA GLY A 23 6.33 -6.45 18.80
C GLY A 23 7.45 -7.50 18.77
N ALA A 24 8.67 -7.05 19.05
CA ALA A 24 9.86 -7.88 19.08
C ALA A 24 10.80 -7.48 20.23
N SER A 25 11.54 -8.46 20.76
CA SER A 25 12.60 -8.19 21.74
C SER A 25 13.86 -7.67 21.07
N LEU A 26 14.72 -6.97 21.81
CA LEU A 26 16.04 -6.54 21.35
C LEU A 26 16.84 -7.69 20.73
N SER A 27 16.87 -8.85 21.40
CA SER A 27 17.61 -10.01 20.92
C SER A 27 17.07 -10.56 19.62
N THR A 28 15.75 -10.52 19.43
CA THR A 28 15.09 -10.93 18.18
C THR A 28 15.44 -9.97 17.05
N ILE A 29 15.33 -8.66 17.28
CA ILE A 29 15.67 -7.63 16.29
C ILE A 29 17.13 -7.76 15.85
N ALA A 30 18.06 -7.87 16.84
CA ALA A 30 19.49 -8.01 16.57
C ALA A 30 19.82 -9.25 15.73
N ARG A 31 19.17 -10.38 15.99
CA ARG A 31 19.36 -11.61 15.24
C ARG A 31 18.81 -11.52 13.83
N GLU A 32 17.57 -11.08 13.67
CA GLU A 32 16.88 -11.04 12.36
C GLU A 32 17.51 -10.03 11.40
N LEU A 33 17.94 -8.86 11.92
CA LEU A 33 18.62 -7.84 11.12
C LEU A 33 20.15 -8.03 11.06
N GLN A 34 20.70 -9.03 11.76
CA GLN A 34 22.14 -9.29 11.85
C GLN A 34 22.94 -8.08 12.35
N PHE A 35 22.38 -7.31 13.29
CA PHE A 35 23.05 -6.16 13.91
C PHE A 35 23.65 -6.50 15.27
N PRO A 36 24.78 -5.85 15.67
CA PRO A 36 25.30 -5.96 17.03
C PRO A 36 24.25 -5.54 18.06
N LYS A 37 24.11 -6.31 19.14
CA LYS A 37 23.13 -6.02 20.21
C LYS A 37 23.32 -4.64 20.85
N THR A 38 24.55 -4.17 20.97
CA THR A 38 24.87 -2.83 21.47
C THR A 38 24.29 -1.73 20.57
N THR A 39 24.48 -1.85 19.25
CA THR A 39 23.93 -0.90 18.28
C THR A 39 22.40 -0.89 18.32
N VAL A 40 21.76 -2.07 18.37
CA VAL A 40 20.29 -2.16 18.48
C VAL A 40 19.81 -1.54 19.79
N TYR A 41 20.50 -1.77 20.90
CA TYR A 41 20.18 -1.18 22.20
C TYR A 41 20.20 0.36 22.15
N ASP A 42 21.25 0.96 21.61
CA ASP A 42 21.40 2.42 21.53
C ASP A 42 20.31 3.05 20.64
N ILE A 43 19.99 2.43 19.52
CA ILE A 43 18.91 2.87 18.63
C ILE A 43 17.56 2.76 19.34
N LEU A 44 17.23 1.60 19.92
CA LEU A 44 15.95 1.39 20.62
C LEU A 44 15.81 2.33 21.81
N LYS A 45 16.88 2.59 22.56
CA LYS A 45 16.89 3.55 23.68
C LYS A 45 16.54 4.95 23.18
N THR A 46 17.17 5.41 22.10
CA THR A 46 16.92 6.73 21.51
C THR A 46 15.50 6.85 20.98
N LEU A 47 15.01 5.83 20.26
CA LEU A 47 13.64 5.80 19.73
C LEU A 47 12.59 5.79 20.85
N MET A 48 12.84 5.03 21.94
CA MET A 48 11.97 4.97 23.12
C MET A 48 11.89 6.33 23.84
N MET A 49 13.03 6.98 24.06
CA MET A 49 13.11 8.31 24.71
C MET A 49 12.34 9.39 23.92
N ASN A 50 12.11 9.17 22.65
CA ASN A 50 11.41 10.09 21.76
C ASN A 50 10.02 9.60 21.34
N ASP A 51 9.45 8.58 21.98
CA ASP A 51 8.12 8.01 21.73
C ASP A 51 7.89 7.45 20.32
N PHE A 52 8.97 7.20 19.55
CA PHE A 52 8.89 6.55 18.24
C PHE A 52 8.55 5.07 18.35
N ILE A 53 8.95 4.44 19.46
CA ILE A 53 8.61 3.07 19.83
C ILE A 53 8.14 3.02 21.28
N GLN A 54 7.44 1.96 21.65
CA GLN A 54 6.97 1.73 23.00
C GLN A 54 7.01 0.23 23.34
N TYR A 55 6.78 -0.11 24.61
CA TYR A 55 6.61 -1.50 25.00
C TYR A 55 5.17 -1.97 24.76
N VAL A 56 4.99 -3.12 24.10
CA VAL A 56 3.71 -3.85 24.10
C VAL A 56 3.49 -4.50 25.44
N LYS A 57 4.56 -5.12 26.01
CA LYS A 57 4.61 -5.79 27.30
C LYS A 57 5.85 -5.34 28.03
N PRO A 58 5.73 -4.41 28.97
CA PRO A 58 6.88 -3.88 29.72
C PRO A 58 7.71 -4.96 30.40
N GLU A 59 7.05 -5.96 31.00
CA GLU A 59 7.69 -7.07 31.70
C GLU A 59 8.55 -7.96 30.79
N LYS A 60 8.23 -8.03 29.48
CA LYS A 60 8.98 -8.80 28.48
C LYS A 60 9.91 -7.95 27.61
N LYS A 61 9.94 -6.63 27.83
CA LYS A 61 10.70 -5.66 27.03
C LYS A 61 10.50 -5.91 25.52
N THR A 62 9.25 -6.05 25.11
CA THR A 62 8.84 -6.27 23.71
C THR A 62 8.48 -4.92 23.09
N TYR A 63 9.27 -4.48 22.12
CA TYR A 63 9.15 -3.17 21.47
C TYR A 63 8.17 -3.23 20.30
N CYS A 64 7.37 -2.18 20.10
CA CYS A 64 6.55 -1.93 18.93
C CYS A 64 6.58 -0.45 18.54
N ILE A 65 6.02 -0.11 17.39
CA ILE A 65 5.88 1.28 16.92
C ILE A 65 5.07 2.08 17.95
N GLY A 66 5.55 3.29 18.26
CA GLY A 66 4.93 4.23 19.19
C GLY A 66 3.99 5.23 18.51
N ALA A 67 3.19 5.94 19.31
CA ALA A 67 2.18 6.87 18.84
C ALA A 67 2.74 8.06 18.05
N ARG A 68 3.98 8.47 18.31
CA ARG A 68 4.64 9.57 17.59
C ARG A 68 4.80 9.28 16.09
N MET A 69 5.03 8.01 15.72
CA MET A 69 5.09 7.60 14.30
C MET A 69 3.77 7.83 13.58
N TYR A 70 2.64 7.59 14.26
CA TYR A 70 1.32 7.90 13.71
C TYR A 70 1.14 9.40 13.50
N ALA A 71 1.53 10.23 14.46
CA ALA A 71 1.41 11.69 14.34
C ALA A 71 2.23 12.23 13.15
N ILE A 72 3.46 11.72 12.94
CA ILE A 72 4.29 12.09 11.79
C ILE A 72 3.64 11.62 10.47
N GLY A 73 3.17 10.38 10.43
CA GLY A 73 2.48 9.85 9.24
C GLY A 73 1.17 10.58 8.94
N PHE A 74 0.44 11.04 9.96
CA PHE A 74 -0.79 11.82 9.79
C PHE A 74 -0.52 13.20 9.19
N ALA A 75 0.56 13.88 9.59
CA ALA A 75 0.98 15.15 8.98
C ALA A 75 1.21 15.02 7.47
N TYR A 76 1.73 13.88 7.00
CA TYR A 76 1.83 13.57 5.58
C TYR A 76 0.46 13.55 4.88
N LEU A 77 -0.56 12.95 5.48
CA LEU A 77 -1.91 12.93 4.90
C LEU A 77 -2.55 14.31 4.86
N GLU A 78 -2.44 15.08 5.95
CA GLU A 78 -3.00 16.45 6.02
C GLU A 78 -2.40 17.38 4.97
N SER A 79 -1.10 17.29 4.73
CA SER A 79 -0.41 18.08 3.72
C SER A 79 -0.58 17.54 2.29
N SER A 80 -1.13 16.35 2.11
CA SER A 80 -1.24 15.70 0.81
C SER A 80 -2.42 16.24 0.00
N ILE A 81 -2.16 17.08 -1.01
CA ILE A 81 -3.16 17.53 -1.99
C ILE A 81 -3.86 16.34 -2.64
N PHE A 82 -3.11 15.27 -2.95
CA PHE A 82 -3.68 14.04 -3.50
C PHE A 82 -4.72 13.42 -2.58
N PHE A 83 -4.43 13.32 -1.29
CA PHE A 83 -5.41 12.80 -0.32
C PHE A 83 -6.66 13.68 -0.24
N GLN A 84 -6.48 15.01 -0.13
CA GLN A 84 -7.60 15.94 -0.04
C GLN A 84 -8.50 15.89 -1.29
N ALA A 85 -7.89 15.80 -2.47
CA ALA A 85 -8.63 15.68 -3.73
C ALA A 85 -9.35 14.33 -3.88
N ALA A 86 -8.75 13.22 -3.42
CA ALA A 86 -9.28 11.87 -3.60
C ALA A 86 -10.35 11.49 -2.56
N LYS A 87 -10.22 11.96 -1.30
CA LYS A 87 -11.07 11.54 -0.17
C LYS A 87 -12.58 11.55 -0.46
N PRO A 88 -13.20 12.63 -0.99
CA PRO A 88 -14.64 12.64 -1.23
C PRO A 88 -15.08 11.58 -2.24
N TYR A 89 -14.28 11.30 -3.26
CA TYR A 89 -14.59 10.29 -4.26
C TYR A 89 -14.43 8.86 -3.72
N LEU A 90 -13.47 8.63 -2.84
CA LEU A 90 -13.30 7.34 -2.15
C LEU A 90 -14.52 7.01 -1.29
N ILE A 91 -15.05 8.00 -0.55
CA ILE A 91 -16.26 7.85 0.26
C ILE A 91 -17.45 7.52 -0.63
N LEU A 92 -17.68 8.34 -1.67
CA LEU A 92 -18.79 8.17 -2.61
C LEU A 92 -18.77 6.77 -3.26
N LEU A 93 -17.62 6.33 -3.73
CA LEU A 93 -17.45 5.03 -4.40
C LEU A 93 -17.70 3.87 -3.42
N ALA A 94 -17.17 3.98 -2.19
CA ALA A 94 -17.34 2.96 -1.18
C ALA A 94 -18.81 2.79 -0.77
N ASP A 95 -19.52 3.91 -0.53
CA ASP A 95 -20.92 3.88 -0.08
C ASP A 95 -21.84 3.40 -1.20
N LYS A 96 -21.61 3.83 -2.45
CA LYS A 96 -22.38 3.40 -3.61
C LYS A 96 -22.34 1.88 -3.83
N TYR A 97 -21.17 1.27 -3.66
CA TYR A 97 -20.95 -0.16 -3.94
C TYR A 97 -20.91 -1.03 -2.67
N GLU A 98 -21.10 -0.46 -1.48
CA GLU A 98 -21.00 -1.16 -0.19
C GLU A 98 -19.66 -1.91 -0.03
N LYS A 99 -18.58 -1.28 -0.50
CA LYS A 99 -17.23 -1.86 -0.54
C LYS A 99 -16.25 -1.01 0.28
N THR A 100 -15.00 -1.44 0.33
CA THR A 100 -13.90 -0.68 0.94
C THR A 100 -13.05 -0.05 -0.14
N THR A 101 -12.71 1.23 0.01
CA THR A 101 -11.83 1.97 -0.88
C THR A 101 -10.50 2.31 -0.21
N PHE A 102 -9.46 2.46 -1.02
CA PHE A 102 -8.12 2.79 -0.57
C PHE A 102 -7.48 3.86 -1.45
N LEU A 103 -6.64 4.68 -0.82
CA LEU A 103 -5.61 5.46 -1.48
C LEU A 103 -4.28 4.76 -1.27
N SER A 104 -3.49 4.60 -2.31
CA SER A 104 -2.20 3.91 -2.19
C SER A 104 -1.10 4.63 -2.94
N LYS A 105 0.12 4.45 -2.45
CA LYS A 105 1.37 4.94 -3.05
C LYS A 105 2.32 3.77 -3.30
N ARG A 106 3.17 3.88 -4.32
CA ARG A 106 4.24 2.90 -4.52
C ARG A 106 5.44 3.23 -3.63
N HIS A 107 6.01 2.19 -3.06
CA HIS A 107 7.27 2.21 -2.34
C HIS A 107 8.10 1.02 -2.82
N HIS A 108 9.12 1.29 -3.63
CA HIS A 108 9.94 0.27 -4.28
C HIS A 108 9.10 -0.75 -5.08
N ASP A 109 9.20 -2.04 -4.74
CA ASP A 109 8.48 -3.17 -5.34
C ASP A 109 7.12 -3.48 -4.68
N ARG A 110 6.62 -2.55 -3.85
CA ARG A 110 5.34 -2.69 -3.13
C ARG A 110 4.43 -1.49 -3.35
N ALA A 111 3.15 -1.71 -3.19
CA ALA A 111 2.17 -0.65 -3.04
C ALA A 111 1.73 -0.54 -1.58
N VAL A 112 1.76 0.66 -1.01
CA VAL A 112 1.42 0.93 0.40
C VAL A 112 0.07 1.63 0.46
N CYS A 113 -0.85 1.08 1.27
CA CYS A 113 -2.14 1.71 1.53
C CYS A 113 -1.94 2.87 2.52
N VAL A 114 -2.14 4.10 2.08
CA VAL A 114 -1.97 5.31 2.92
C VAL A 114 -3.28 5.83 3.50
N TYR A 115 -4.41 5.48 2.91
CA TYR A 115 -5.75 5.81 3.43
C TYR A 115 -6.73 4.69 3.10
N LYS A 116 -7.73 4.53 3.95
CA LYS A 116 -8.81 3.54 3.83
C LYS A 116 -10.13 4.16 4.27
N TYR A 117 -11.17 3.92 3.48
CA TYR A 117 -12.54 4.13 3.92
C TYR A 117 -13.36 2.86 3.62
N ALA A 118 -14.04 2.35 4.62
CA ALA A 118 -14.97 1.23 4.49
C ALA A 118 -16.39 1.77 4.63
N SER A 119 -17.24 1.50 3.64
CA SER A 119 -18.68 1.76 3.80
C SER A 119 -19.20 1.06 5.07
N PRO A 120 -20.16 1.64 5.81
CA PRO A 120 -20.82 0.96 6.93
C PRO A 120 -21.44 -0.39 6.57
N HIS A 121 -21.75 -0.60 5.28
CA HIS A 121 -22.33 -1.83 4.75
C HIS A 121 -21.29 -2.78 4.14
N ALA A 122 -20.02 -2.40 4.12
CA ALA A 122 -18.94 -3.25 3.58
C ALA A 122 -18.74 -4.50 4.45
N LYS A 123 -18.92 -5.68 3.83
CA LYS A 123 -18.88 -6.99 4.53
C LYS A 123 -17.55 -7.73 4.37
N ALA A 124 -16.73 -7.34 3.39
CA ALA A 124 -15.47 -8.02 3.13
C ALA A 124 -14.38 -7.61 4.12
N PRO A 125 -13.63 -8.55 4.72
CA PRO A 125 -12.46 -8.22 5.49
C PRO A 125 -11.37 -7.71 4.56
N THR A 126 -10.93 -6.48 4.74
CA THR A 126 -9.95 -5.84 3.86
C THR A 126 -8.67 -5.51 4.61
N GLY A 127 -7.62 -5.18 3.87
CA GLY A 127 -6.35 -4.74 4.42
C GLY A 127 -6.45 -3.46 5.27
N ASN A 128 -5.35 -3.10 5.88
CA ASN A 128 -5.24 -1.93 6.75
C ASN A 128 -4.34 -0.86 6.13
N ILE A 129 -4.40 0.35 6.68
CA ILE A 129 -3.43 1.41 6.41
C ILE A 129 -2.03 0.90 6.78
N GLY A 130 -1.03 1.20 5.96
CA GLY A 130 0.33 0.72 6.10
C GLY A 130 0.59 -0.69 5.56
N ASP A 131 -0.45 -1.44 5.14
CA ASP A 131 -0.21 -2.72 4.48
C ASP A 131 0.53 -2.54 3.16
N GLN A 132 1.56 -3.35 2.99
CA GLN A 132 2.34 -3.43 1.75
C GLN A 132 1.78 -4.52 0.84
N LYS A 133 1.35 -4.14 -0.36
CA LYS A 133 0.73 -5.05 -1.33
C LYS A 133 1.70 -5.41 -2.45
N ARG A 134 1.68 -6.68 -2.88
CA ARG A 134 2.50 -7.16 -4.00
C ARG A 134 2.02 -6.56 -5.31
N LEU A 135 2.97 -6.24 -6.21
CA LEU A 135 2.64 -5.61 -7.49
C LEU A 135 1.96 -6.57 -8.47
N HIS A 136 2.31 -7.85 -8.50
CA HIS A 136 1.80 -8.78 -9.52
C HIS A 136 0.38 -9.31 -9.25
N SER A 137 -0.05 -9.42 -7.98
CA SER A 137 -1.26 -10.16 -7.60
C SER A 137 -2.39 -9.27 -7.06
N THR A 138 -2.20 -7.95 -7.00
CA THR A 138 -3.23 -7.01 -6.53
C THR A 138 -3.59 -6.01 -7.62
N ALA A 139 -4.85 -5.54 -7.65
CA ALA A 139 -5.26 -4.51 -8.60
C ALA A 139 -4.41 -3.24 -8.46
N ILE A 140 -4.16 -2.80 -7.22
CA ILE A 140 -3.30 -1.66 -6.92
C ILE A 140 -1.90 -1.86 -7.51
N GLY A 141 -1.30 -3.01 -7.28
CA GLY A 141 0.05 -3.33 -7.77
C GLY A 141 0.13 -3.40 -9.29
N LYS A 142 -0.82 -4.09 -9.92
CA LYS A 142 -0.93 -4.16 -11.39
C LYS A 142 -1.16 -2.78 -12.00
N CYS A 143 -1.88 -1.89 -11.31
CA CYS A 143 -2.04 -0.51 -11.73
C CYS A 143 -0.68 0.20 -11.86
N TYR A 144 0.22 0.04 -10.87
CA TYR A 144 1.57 0.59 -10.98
C TYR A 144 2.36 -0.04 -12.13
N LEU A 145 2.34 -1.37 -12.26
CA LEU A 145 3.06 -2.05 -13.35
C LEU A 145 2.56 -1.65 -14.75
N ALA A 146 1.28 -1.30 -14.90
CA ALA A 146 0.68 -0.95 -16.17
C ALA A 146 0.83 0.53 -16.53
N PHE A 147 0.78 1.43 -15.54
CA PHE A 147 0.61 2.87 -15.77
C PHE A 147 1.78 3.74 -15.28
N ASP A 148 2.64 3.22 -14.38
CA ASP A 148 3.80 3.95 -13.88
C ASP A 148 5.06 3.53 -14.66
N PRO A 149 5.64 4.41 -15.49
CA PRO A 149 6.85 4.08 -16.26
C PRO A 149 8.02 3.60 -15.38
N ASP A 150 8.15 4.17 -14.17
CA ASP A 150 9.21 3.82 -13.23
C ASP A 150 9.01 2.42 -12.60
N ALA A 151 7.77 1.93 -12.59
CA ALA A 151 7.44 0.59 -12.09
C ALA A 151 7.42 -0.47 -13.19
N ALA A 152 7.30 -0.09 -14.45
CA ALA A 152 7.16 -1.03 -15.57
C ALA A 152 8.33 -2.01 -15.68
N SER A 153 9.56 -1.56 -15.40
CA SER A 153 10.76 -2.40 -15.42
C SER A 153 10.79 -3.43 -14.29
N LEU A 154 10.09 -3.18 -13.18
CA LEU A 154 10.05 -4.10 -12.04
C LEU A 154 9.46 -5.46 -12.39
N ILE A 155 8.65 -5.54 -13.44
CA ILE A 155 8.08 -6.81 -13.91
C ILE A 155 9.16 -7.85 -14.23
N GLU A 156 10.38 -7.43 -14.59
CA GLU A 156 11.48 -8.35 -14.92
C GLU A 156 12.13 -8.96 -13.68
N THR A 157 12.07 -8.28 -12.54
CA THR A 157 12.84 -8.62 -11.34
C THR A 157 12.00 -9.10 -10.16
N ILE A 158 10.72 -8.67 -10.07
CA ILE A 158 9.87 -9.07 -8.94
C ILE A 158 9.55 -10.57 -8.97
N ASP A 159 9.42 -11.14 -7.78
CA ASP A 159 8.92 -12.49 -7.60
C ASP A 159 7.40 -12.54 -7.83
N LEU A 160 6.94 -13.65 -8.44
CA LEU A 160 5.55 -13.89 -8.77
C LEU A 160 4.98 -15.10 -8.01
N PRO A 161 5.04 -15.14 -6.66
CA PRO A 161 4.52 -16.29 -5.91
C PRO A 161 3.01 -16.44 -6.07
N ALA A 162 2.55 -17.68 -6.11
CA ALA A 162 1.12 -17.98 -6.08
C ALA A 162 0.55 -17.65 -4.69
N MET A 163 -0.37 -16.71 -4.65
CA MET A 163 -1.12 -16.37 -3.43
C MET A 163 -2.42 -17.17 -3.36
N THR A 164 -2.97 -17.51 -4.53
CA THR A 164 -4.15 -18.36 -4.73
C THR A 164 -3.96 -19.16 -6.01
N PRO A 165 -4.84 -20.15 -6.30
CA PRO A 165 -4.85 -20.84 -7.60
C PRO A 165 -5.11 -19.92 -8.81
N HIS A 166 -5.64 -18.73 -8.59
CA HIS A 166 -5.94 -17.75 -9.64
C HIS A 166 -4.82 -16.74 -9.90
N THR A 167 -3.79 -16.70 -9.04
CA THR A 167 -2.68 -15.75 -9.19
C THR A 167 -1.92 -15.97 -10.51
N ILE A 168 -1.68 -14.91 -11.26
CA ILE A 168 -0.83 -14.96 -12.44
C ILE A 168 0.63 -15.04 -12.00
N THR A 169 1.24 -16.22 -12.20
CA THR A 169 2.64 -16.50 -11.83
C THR A 169 3.58 -16.57 -13.03
N ASP A 170 3.03 -16.59 -14.24
CA ASP A 170 3.79 -16.53 -15.49
C ASP A 170 4.01 -15.08 -15.94
N ARG A 171 5.25 -14.69 -16.15
CA ARG A 171 5.64 -13.33 -16.50
C ARG A 171 5.09 -12.88 -17.87
N LYS A 172 5.03 -13.78 -18.85
CA LYS A 172 4.48 -13.46 -20.18
C LYS A 172 2.96 -13.22 -20.10
N LYS A 173 2.24 -14.07 -19.34
CA LYS A 173 0.81 -13.90 -19.09
C LYS A 173 0.54 -12.59 -18.34
N LEU A 174 1.39 -12.27 -17.34
CA LEU A 174 1.26 -11.01 -16.61
C LEU A 174 1.45 -9.80 -17.54
N LYS A 175 2.47 -9.80 -18.40
CA LYS A 175 2.69 -8.72 -19.38
C LYS A 175 1.49 -8.53 -20.31
N LYS A 176 0.91 -9.63 -20.81
CA LYS A 176 -0.30 -9.58 -21.66
C LYS A 176 -1.46 -8.94 -20.88
N HIS A 177 -1.70 -9.41 -19.65
CA HIS A 177 -2.75 -8.87 -18.80
C HIS A 177 -2.56 -7.38 -18.51
N LEU A 178 -1.32 -6.94 -18.21
CA LEU A 178 -1.02 -5.51 -18.00
C LEU A 178 -1.33 -4.65 -19.25
N ALA A 179 -1.10 -5.17 -20.44
CA ALA A 179 -1.50 -4.48 -21.68
C ALA A 179 -3.02 -4.32 -21.79
N GLU A 180 -3.79 -5.34 -21.40
CA GLU A 180 -5.26 -5.29 -21.33
C GLU A 180 -5.73 -4.23 -20.32
N LEU A 181 -5.11 -4.19 -19.13
CA LEU A 181 -5.40 -3.18 -18.10
C LEU A 181 -5.11 -1.76 -18.60
N LYS A 182 -3.98 -1.58 -19.28
CA LYS A 182 -3.58 -0.29 -19.84
C LYS A 182 -4.56 0.20 -20.90
N ALA A 183 -5.04 -0.69 -21.75
CA ALA A 183 -6.05 -0.36 -22.76
C ALA A 183 -7.41 0.01 -22.14
N ALA A 184 -7.80 -0.64 -21.04
CA ALA A 184 -9.02 -0.34 -20.30
C ALA A 184 -8.98 0.98 -19.50
N GLY A 185 -7.78 1.47 -19.15
CA GLY A 185 -7.60 2.67 -18.33
C GLY A 185 -7.76 2.45 -16.83
N TYR A 186 -7.93 1.22 -16.39
CA TYR A 186 -7.97 0.80 -14.99
C TYR A 186 -7.45 -0.64 -14.85
N SER A 187 -7.20 -1.07 -13.62
CA SER A 187 -6.70 -2.40 -13.31
C SER A 187 -7.69 -3.19 -12.48
N TRP A 188 -7.63 -4.50 -12.63
CA TRP A 188 -8.44 -5.44 -11.83
C TRP A 188 -7.63 -6.67 -11.45
N GLU A 189 -8.11 -7.33 -10.41
CA GLU A 189 -7.77 -8.71 -10.09
C GLU A 189 -9.00 -9.41 -9.51
N HIS A 190 -9.20 -10.66 -9.89
CA HIS A 190 -10.29 -11.49 -9.41
C HIS A 190 -9.72 -12.71 -8.72
N ARG A 191 -9.81 -12.75 -7.39
CA ARG A 191 -9.37 -13.86 -6.54
C ARG A 191 -7.86 -14.17 -6.58
N GLU A 192 -7.02 -13.27 -7.11
CA GLU A 192 -5.58 -13.51 -7.20
C GLU A 192 -4.84 -13.24 -5.89
N SER A 193 -5.21 -12.20 -5.17
CA SER A 193 -4.61 -11.86 -3.86
C SER A 193 -5.28 -12.58 -2.69
N HIS A 194 -6.57 -12.92 -2.86
CA HIS A 194 -7.38 -13.62 -1.88
C HIS A 194 -8.48 -14.42 -2.58
N PRO A 195 -8.76 -15.70 -2.19
CA PRO A 195 -9.59 -16.62 -2.99
C PRO A 195 -11.05 -16.21 -3.15
N ARG A 196 -11.54 -15.25 -2.39
CA ARG A 196 -12.94 -14.79 -2.43
C ARG A 196 -13.10 -13.30 -2.70
N MET A 197 -12.04 -12.58 -3.06
CA MET A 197 -12.10 -11.12 -3.22
C MET A 197 -11.86 -10.70 -4.66
N ALA A 198 -12.42 -9.56 -5.03
CA ALA A 198 -12.13 -8.84 -6.25
C ALA A 198 -11.73 -7.40 -5.92
N CYS A 199 -10.79 -6.88 -6.68
CA CYS A 199 -10.30 -5.52 -6.52
C CYS A 199 -10.23 -4.82 -7.88
N LEU A 200 -10.55 -3.53 -7.87
CA LEU A 200 -10.39 -2.60 -8.98
C LEU A 200 -9.50 -1.46 -8.53
N ALA A 201 -8.66 -0.93 -9.42
CA ALA A 201 -7.87 0.27 -9.13
C ALA A 201 -7.68 1.12 -10.38
N ALA A 202 -7.52 2.43 -10.20
CA ALA A 202 -7.22 3.34 -11.29
C ALA A 202 -6.06 4.27 -10.91
N PRO A 203 -5.22 4.65 -11.90
CA PRO A 203 -4.10 5.53 -11.69
C PRO A 203 -4.57 6.98 -11.55
N VAL A 204 -3.94 7.72 -10.65
CA VAL A 204 -4.07 9.17 -10.56
C VAL A 204 -2.72 9.77 -10.86
N PHE A 205 -2.69 10.76 -11.74
CA PHE A 205 -1.46 11.42 -12.17
C PHE A 205 -1.34 12.81 -11.53
N ALA A 206 -0.10 13.22 -11.29
CA ALA A 206 0.26 14.58 -10.92
C ALA A 206 0.62 15.37 -12.17
N GLN A 207 0.83 16.68 -12.01
CA GLN A 207 1.33 17.55 -13.05
C GLN A 207 2.61 16.97 -13.67
N GLY A 208 2.74 17.06 -14.99
CA GLY A 208 3.87 16.46 -15.73
C GLY A 208 3.72 14.97 -16.03
N GLY A 209 2.57 14.35 -15.70
CA GLY A 209 2.26 12.95 -16.03
C GLY A 209 2.87 11.92 -15.11
N ALA A 210 3.55 12.32 -14.04
CA ALA A 210 4.03 11.40 -13.03
C ALA A 210 2.85 10.78 -12.24
N MET A 211 2.91 9.50 -11.92
CA MET A 211 1.86 8.83 -11.18
C MET A 211 1.85 9.28 -9.70
N ALA A 212 0.83 10.03 -9.30
CA ALA A 212 0.63 10.49 -7.92
C ALA A 212 0.31 9.32 -6.97
N GLY A 213 -0.40 8.33 -7.48
CA GLY A 213 -0.81 7.16 -6.74
C GLY A 213 -1.99 6.44 -7.38
N THR A 214 -2.68 5.60 -6.59
CA THR A 214 -3.87 4.89 -7.03
C THR A 214 -5.04 5.12 -6.10
N ILE A 215 -6.24 5.13 -6.67
CA ILE A 215 -7.48 4.86 -5.94
C ILE A 215 -7.93 3.43 -6.25
N SER A 216 -8.50 2.75 -5.27
CA SER A 216 -8.94 1.37 -5.46
C SER A 216 -10.18 1.03 -4.66
N MET A 217 -10.92 0.03 -5.10
CA MET A 217 -12.08 -0.52 -4.44
C MET A 217 -11.97 -2.04 -4.33
N THR A 218 -12.33 -2.58 -3.18
CA THR A 218 -12.20 -4.00 -2.83
C THR A 218 -13.46 -4.50 -2.15
N GLY A 219 -13.87 -5.71 -2.50
CA GLY A 219 -15.03 -6.39 -1.90
C GLY A 219 -15.02 -7.89 -2.17
N TRP A 220 -16.09 -8.59 -1.75
CA TRP A 220 -16.29 -9.96 -2.17
C TRP A 220 -16.41 -10.06 -3.69
N TYR A 221 -15.91 -11.15 -4.25
CA TYR A 221 -16.10 -11.50 -5.65
C TYR A 221 -17.48 -12.13 -5.83
N HIS A 222 -18.29 -11.56 -6.71
CA HIS A 222 -19.54 -12.13 -7.17
C HIS A 222 -19.53 -12.19 -8.69
N GLU A 223 -19.92 -13.33 -9.26
CA GLU A 223 -19.91 -13.52 -10.73
C GLU A 223 -20.86 -12.55 -11.45
N ASN A 224 -21.91 -12.12 -10.77
CA ASN A 224 -22.91 -11.18 -11.31
C ASN A 224 -22.52 -9.71 -11.12
N ASP A 225 -21.36 -9.40 -10.53
CA ASP A 225 -20.89 -8.01 -10.41
C ASP A 225 -20.54 -7.47 -11.81
N ASP A 226 -21.05 -6.29 -12.13
CA ASP A 226 -20.64 -5.57 -13.35
C ASP A 226 -19.28 -4.88 -13.10
N PHE A 227 -18.23 -5.68 -13.17
CA PHE A 227 -16.85 -5.20 -12.99
C PHE A 227 -16.44 -4.18 -14.06
N ALA A 228 -17.03 -4.23 -15.25
CA ALA A 228 -16.72 -3.27 -16.31
C ALA A 228 -17.31 -1.89 -15.99
N ALA A 229 -18.56 -1.81 -15.56
CA ALA A 229 -19.16 -0.55 -15.14
C ALA A 229 -18.45 0.05 -13.92
N GLN A 230 -18.15 -0.79 -12.90
CA GLN A 230 -17.39 -0.36 -11.71
C GLN A 230 -15.97 0.13 -12.08
N GLY A 231 -15.30 -0.57 -13.02
CA GLY A 231 -13.97 -0.21 -13.49
C GLY A 231 -13.95 1.09 -14.29
N ASN A 232 -14.92 1.31 -15.15
CA ASN A 232 -15.07 2.57 -15.88
C ASN A 232 -15.35 3.74 -14.95
N GLU A 233 -16.18 3.56 -13.94
CA GLU A 233 -16.46 4.61 -12.96
C GLU A 233 -15.24 4.99 -12.14
N ILE A 234 -14.49 4.00 -11.60
CA ILE A 234 -13.27 4.32 -10.85
C ILE A 234 -12.24 5.02 -11.73
N ALA A 235 -12.12 4.66 -13.02
CA ALA A 235 -11.25 5.34 -13.97
C ALA A 235 -11.68 6.78 -14.22
N GLN A 236 -12.98 7.05 -14.33
CA GLN A 236 -13.52 8.41 -14.49
C GLN A 236 -13.23 9.27 -13.24
N LEU A 237 -13.45 8.72 -12.04
CA LEU A 237 -13.14 9.42 -10.79
C LEU A 237 -11.63 9.70 -10.65
N ALA A 238 -10.77 8.76 -11.03
CA ALA A 238 -9.34 8.97 -11.04
C ALA A 238 -8.91 10.12 -11.98
N LYS A 239 -9.54 10.24 -13.15
CA LYS A 239 -9.33 11.37 -14.07
C LYS A 239 -9.77 12.70 -13.46
N LEU A 240 -10.91 12.75 -12.78
CA LEU A 240 -11.38 13.96 -12.08
C LEU A 240 -10.41 14.38 -10.97
N ILE A 241 -9.87 13.42 -10.21
CA ILE A 241 -8.86 13.68 -9.19
C ILE A 241 -7.59 14.23 -9.85
N THR A 242 -7.13 13.64 -10.97
CA THR A 242 -5.96 14.12 -11.73
C THR A 242 -6.15 15.59 -12.14
N VAL A 243 -7.29 15.95 -12.71
CA VAL A 243 -7.60 17.35 -13.09
C VAL A 243 -7.55 18.29 -11.88
N ARG A 244 -8.07 17.86 -10.72
CA ARG A 244 -7.99 18.66 -9.49
C ARG A 244 -6.57 18.85 -8.99
N LEU A 245 -5.70 17.85 -9.15
CA LEU A 245 -4.28 18.00 -8.79
C LEU A 245 -3.56 19.01 -9.67
N ASP A 246 -3.94 19.14 -10.94
CA ASP A 246 -3.37 20.10 -11.87
C ASP A 246 -3.82 21.55 -11.59
N GLN A 247 -4.99 21.73 -10.97
CA GLN A 247 -5.59 23.04 -10.66
C GLN A 247 -5.13 23.64 -9.32
N ASN A 248 -4.66 22.83 -8.38
CA ASN A 248 -4.18 23.27 -7.07
C ASN A 248 -2.69 23.68 -7.17
N LYS A 249 -2.50 24.93 -7.62
CA LYS A 249 -1.20 25.62 -7.62
C LYS A 249 -0.95 26.32 -6.30
#